data_f8bc659c908822326806e53d050ab80c
#
_entry.id   f8bc659c908822326806e53d050ab80c
#
_cell.length_a   1.000
_cell.length_b   1.000
_cell.length_c   1.000
_cell.angle_alpha   90.00
_cell.angle_beta   90.00
_cell.angle_gamma   90.00
#
_symmetry.space_group_name_H-M   'P 1'
#
loop_
_entity.id
_entity.type
_entity.pdbx_description
1 polymer ?
#
loop_
_entity_poly.entity_id
_entity_poly.type
_entity_poly.pdbx_seq_one_letter_code
_entity_poly.pdbx_strand_id
1 'polypeptide(L)'
;MQMKITYFKIRKAVAIIFAIAIAVCCAHHSSFQSVAATAMKNTAVQNTVQMPQVYPCGFPVGIYMETEGVMVVTTAQIPTNMETLSSPCEGSLQQGDYITSINGNPVNSKEELVSSVEACAGQPLTLHIVREQESLDISVLPIQDTSGTYRLGVWVKDDVQGIGTLTYISEDGHFGALGHPINDSDTGKRVSVRKGGLYESQIQMIIRGKNGTPGSFCGIICYDTSTFLGNIYENTSCGIYGNVSALMKEKLVRSALMQTAHKEEVVCGKAFLRCAVNGEPQDYEVEIIKTQPGSTGGFQICVTDKLLLEKTGGIIQGMSGSPLIQNGKMIGAVTHVFVNDPTKGYAIYAEDMLNH
;
A
#
# COMPACT_ATOMS: atom_id res chain seq x y z
N MET A 1 66.13 33.59 59.90
CA MET A 1 66.29 32.42 58.95
C MET A 1 65.23 31.33 59.25
N GLN A 2 64.74 31.18 60.45
CA GLN A 2 63.74 30.16 60.80
C GLN A 2 62.33 30.43 60.24
N MET A 3 61.90 31.65 60.07
CA MET A 3 60.53 31.97 59.55
C MET A 3 60.34 31.63 58.09
N LYS A 4 61.36 31.67 57.21
CA LYS A 4 61.29 31.30 55.81
C LYS A 4 61.16 29.76 55.60
N ILE A 5 61.75 28.96 56.48
CA ILE A 5 61.66 27.50 56.43
C ILE A 5 60.28 26.99 56.77
N THR A 6 59.61 27.58 57.75
CA THR A 6 58.24 27.21 58.11
C THR A 6 57.21 27.54 57.03
N TYR A 7 57.35 28.69 56.38
CA TYR A 7 56.45 29.10 55.27
C TYR A 7 56.59 28.16 54.04
N PHE A 8 57.78 27.70 53.77
CA PHE A 8 58.03 26.77 52.63
C PHE A 8 57.50 25.35 52.90
N LYS A 9 57.57 24.88 54.18
CA LYS A 9 56.96 23.61 54.61
C LYS A 9 55.42 23.64 54.58
N ILE A 10 54.80 24.76 54.97
CA ILE A 10 53.37 24.94 54.94
C ILE A 10 52.85 24.99 53.46
N ARG A 11 53.55 25.70 52.54
CA ARG A 11 53.16 25.72 51.12
C ARG A 11 53.26 24.33 50.45
N LYS A 12 54.29 23.51 50.79
CA LYS A 12 54.37 22.14 50.31
C LYS A 12 53.25 21.25 50.85
N ALA A 13 52.91 21.38 52.12
CA ALA A 13 51.84 20.62 52.72
C ALA A 13 50.45 20.98 52.12
N VAL A 14 50.18 22.27 51.89
CA VAL A 14 48.96 22.72 51.24
C VAL A 14 48.88 22.25 49.78
N ALA A 15 50.02 22.28 49.03
CA ALA A 15 50.07 21.78 47.67
C ALA A 15 49.82 20.26 47.56
N ILE A 16 50.31 19.49 48.52
CA ILE A 16 50.08 18.03 48.59
C ILE A 16 48.60 17.73 48.90
N ILE A 17 48.00 18.45 49.88
CA ILE A 17 46.61 18.29 50.23
C ILE A 17 45.69 18.63 49.01
N PHE A 18 46.01 19.71 48.26
CA PHE A 18 45.27 20.09 47.05
C PHE A 18 45.40 19.06 45.93
N ALA A 19 46.61 18.48 45.76
CA ALA A 19 46.84 17.42 44.77
C ALA A 19 46.06 16.12 45.12
N ILE A 20 45.99 15.76 46.39
CA ILE A 20 45.22 14.59 46.87
C ILE A 20 43.74 14.85 46.70
N ALA A 21 43.25 16.05 47.00
CA ALA A 21 41.84 16.42 46.81
C ALA A 21 41.40 16.34 45.31
N ILE A 22 42.26 16.82 44.40
CA ILE A 22 42.03 16.71 42.93
C ILE A 22 42.03 15.24 42.49
N ALA A 23 42.99 14.41 42.98
CA ALA A 23 43.06 12.99 42.65
C ALA A 23 41.83 12.21 43.13
N VAL A 24 41.28 12.52 44.32
CA VAL A 24 40.07 11.92 44.85
C VAL A 24 38.85 12.37 44.07
N CYS A 25 38.73 13.66 43.65
CA CYS A 25 37.67 14.15 42.79
C CYS A 25 37.71 13.50 41.38
N CYS A 26 38.90 13.34 40.78
CA CYS A 26 39.05 12.67 39.50
C CYS A 26 38.73 11.17 39.59
N ALA A 27 39.07 10.48 40.68
CA ALA A 27 38.73 9.07 40.90
C ALA A 27 37.19 8.88 41.11
N HIS A 28 36.53 9.82 41.82
CA HIS A 28 35.08 9.81 41.94
C HIS A 28 34.36 10.16 40.63
N HIS A 29 34.93 11.06 39.82
CA HIS A 29 34.34 11.42 38.54
C HIS A 29 34.46 10.28 37.52
N SER A 30 35.59 9.56 37.50
CA SER A 30 35.74 8.39 36.61
C SER A 30 34.89 7.18 37.04
N SER A 31 34.68 6.95 38.36
CA SER A 31 33.76 5.91 38.83
C SER A 31 32.29 6.26 38.54
N PHE A 32 31.92 7.53 38.62
CA PHE A 32 30.55 7.97 38.29
C PHE A 32 30.28 7.85 36.76
N GLN A 33 31.27 8.16 35.92
CA GLN A 33 31.12 7.96 34.45
C GLN A 33 31.07 6.47 34.05
N SER A 34 31.81 5.59 34.74
CA SER A 34 31.75 4.15 34.46
C SER A 34 30.41 3.52 34.89
N VAL A 35 29.86 3.95 36.02
CA VAL A 35 28.54 3.50 36.50
C VAL A 35 27.42 4.06 35.62
N ALA A 36 27.52 5.33 35.20
CA ALA A 36 26.56 5.92 34.25
C ALA A 36 26.62 5.26 32.84
N ALA A 37 27.82 4.95 32.35
CA ALA A 37 27.99 4.26 31.09
C ALA A 37 27.52 2.80 31.14
N THR A 38 27.65 2.12 32.28
CA THR A 38 27.13 0.76 32.47
C THR A 38 25.62 0.77 32.71
N ALA A 39 25.09 1.76 33.42
CA ALA A 39 23.63 1.96 33.56
C ALA A 39 22.97 2.34 32.21
N MET A 40 23.59 3.18 31.39
CA MET A 40 23.09 3.48 30.03
C MET A 40 23.22 2.29 29.07
N LYS A 41 24.20 1.40 29.22
CA LYS A 41 24.24 0.15 28.45
C LYS A 41 23.19 -0.87 28.87
N ASN A 42 22.78 -0.87 30.13
CA ASN A 42 21.77 -1.79 30.65
C ASN A 42 20.33 -1.26 30.54
N THR A 43 20.11 0.03 30.22
CA THR A 43 18.78 0.60 29.97
C THR A 43 18.41 0.68 28.47
N ALA A 44 19.33 0.35 27.59
CA ALA A 44 19.02 0.04 26.20
C ALA A 44 18.64 -1.46 26.02
N VAL A 45 17.79 -2.00 26.87
CA VAL A 45 16.82 -2.99 26.43
C VAL A 45 15.83 -2.17 25.60
N GLN A 46 16.16 -1.97 24.33
CA GLN A 46 15.16 -1.69 23.34
C GLN A 46 14.13 -2.80 23.52
N ASN A 47 12.94 -2.47 24.02
CA ASN A 47 11.74 -3.21 23.70
C ASN A 47 11.62 -3.10 22.15
N THR A 48 12.40 -3.89 21.41
CA THR A 48 12.12 -4.13 20.01
C THR A 48 10.80 -4.86 20.02
N VAL A 49 9.74 -4.12 19.73
CA VAL A 49 8.42 -4.72 19.48
C VAL A 49 8.68 -5.81 18.45
N GLN A 50 8.50 -7.05 18.85
CA GLN A 50 8.75 -8.17 17.95
C GLN A 50 7.77 -8.04 16.80
N MET A 51 8.28 -7.92 15.57
CA MET A 51 7.43 -7.87 14.39
C MET A 51 6.60 -9.16 14.27
N PRO A 52 5.34 -9.08 13.82
CA PRO A 52 4.47 -10.24 13.72
C PRO A 52 5.00 -11.29 12.74
N GLN A 53 4.52 -12.52 12.91
CA GLN A 53 4.70 -13.57 11.91
C GLN A 53 3.51 -13.59 10.96
N VAL A 54 3.77 -13.93 9.71
CA VAL A 54 2.77 -14.00 8.65
C VAL A 54 3.02 -15.22 7.76
N TYR A 55 2.05 -15.60 6.96
CA TYR A 55 2.19 -16.55 5.85
C TYR A 55 2.48 -15.75 4.57
N PRO A 56 3.74 -15.69 4.07
CA PRO A 56 4.03 -15.04 2.79
C PRO A 56 3.40 -15.82 1.65
N CYS A 57 2.59 -15.18 0.82
CA CYS A 57 1.78 -15.84 -0.21
C CYS A 57 2.47 -15.84 -1.58
N GLY A 58 2.28 -14.80 -2.40
CA GLY A 58 2.92 -14.68 -3.71
C GLY A 58 2.11 -15.27 -4.87
N PHE A 59 0.85 -15.64 -4.68
CA PHE A 59 0.00 -16.09 -5.79
C PHE A 59 -0.92 -14.98 -6.30
N PRO A 60 -1.24 -15.00 -7.62
CA PRO A 60 -2.10 -14.01 -8.22
C PRO A 60 -3.54 -14.19 -7.75
N VAL A 61 -4.20 -13.07 -7.49
CA VAL A 61 -5.61 -13.01 -7.09
C VAL A 61 -6.38 -12.06 -7.97
N GLY A 62 -7.64 -12.38 -8.23
CA GLY A 62 -8.60 -11.47 -8.80
C GLY A 62 -9.14 -10.54 -7.71
N ILE A 63 -9.22 -9.26 -8.03
CA ILE A 63 -9.68 -8.21 -7.15
C ILE A 63 -10.94 -7.61 -7.77
N TYR A 64 -12.00 -7.50 -6.97
CA TYR A 64 -13.21 -6.78 -7.29
C TYR A 64 -13.56 -5.84 -6.16
N MET A 65 -13.80 -4.57 -6.43
CA MET A 65 -14.21 -3.60 -5.42
C MET A 65 -15.35 -2.73 -5.96
N GLU A 66 -16.41 -2.61 -5.17
CA GLU A 66 -17.50 -1.65 -5.37
C GLU A 66 -17.13 -0.33 -4.70
N THR A 67 -17.37 0.77 -5.40
CA THR A 67 -17.07 2.11 -4.89
C THR A 67 -18.10 2.57 -3.86
N GLU A 68 -17.72 3.54 -3.03
CA GLU A 68 -18.63 4.21 -2.10
C GLU A 68 -19.46 5.25 -2.86
N GLY A 69 -20.62 4.83 -3.39
CA GLY A 69 -21.40 5.59 -4.36
C GLY A 69 -20.91 5.39 -5.80
N VAL A 70 -21.36 6.22 -6.71
CA VAL A 70 -21.04 6.13 -8.15
C VAL A 70 -20.03 7.21 -8.53
N MET A 71 -18.84 6.79 -8.98
CA MET A 71 -17.74 7.70 -9.30
C MET A 71 -17.92 8.35 -10.68
N VAL A 72 -17.78 9.66 -10.76
CA VAL A 72 -17.79 10.42 -12.01
C VAL A 72 -16.44 10.29 -12.72
N VAL A 73 -16.46 9.76 -13.93
CA VAL A 73 -15.29 9.65 -14.80
C VAL A 73 -15.10 10.93 -15.61
N THR A 74 -16.18 11.43 -16.22
CA THR A 74 -16.17 12.69 -16.98
C THR A 74 -17.60 13.18 -17.22
N THR A 75 -17.77 14.45 -17.53
CA THR A 75 -19.02 15.00 -18.08
C THR A 75 -19.09 14.76 -19.59
N ALA A 76 -20.30 14.71 -20.14
CA ALA A 76 -20.54 14.47 -21.55
C ALA A 76 -21.68 15.35 -22.08
N GLN A 77 -21.62 15.64 -23.38
CA GLN A 77 -22.68 16.32 -24.07
C GLN A 77 -23.76 15.32 -24.48
N ILE A 78 -25.02 15.71 -24.35
CA ILE A 78 -26.20 14.94 -24.69
C ILE A 78 -26.84 15.57 -25.94
N PRO A 79 -27.02 14.81 -27.05
CA PRO A 79 -27.78 15.27 -28.19
C PRO A 79 -29.27 15.34 -27.81
N THR A 80 -29.91 16.48 -28.10
CA THR A 80 -31.34 16.68 -27.84
C THR A 80 -32.15 16.73 -29.13
N ASN A 81 -33.46 16.59 -29.02
CA ASN A 81 -34.39 16.71 -30.16
C ASN A 81 -34.41 18.10 -30.81
N MET A 82 -33.82 19.11 -30.20
CA MET A 82 -33.68 20.46 -30.77
C MET A 82 -32.38 20.63 -31.62
N GLU A 83 -31.73 19.55 -31.99
CA GLU A 83 -30.43 19.55 -32.69
C GLU A 83 -29.32 20.29 -31.93
N THR A 84 -29.47 20.45 -30.62
CA THR A 84 -28.51 21.07 -29.73
C THR A 84 -27.79 20.05 -28.87
N LEU A 85 -26.58 20.35 -28.49
CA LEU A 85 -25.82 19.60 -27.48
C LEU A 85 -26.00 20.29 -26.13
N SER A 86 -26.25 19.54 -25.09
CA SER A 86 -26.40 20.07 -23.73
C SER A 86 -25.59 19.23 -22.74
N SER A 87 -25.03 19.87 -21.75
CA SER A 87 -24.18 19.26 -20.72
C SER A 87 -24.67 19.71 -19.32
N PRO A 88 -25.71 19.07 -18.77
CA PRO A 88 -26.37 19.52 -17.54
C PRO A 88 -25.44 19.59 -16.33
N CYS A 89 -24.43 18.75 -16.28
CA CYS A 89 -23.51 18.65 -15.16
C CYS A 89 -22.16 19.35 -15.40
N GLU A 90 -21.97 20.02 -16.57
CA GLU A 90 -20.72 20.73 -16.86
C GLU A 90 -20.48 21.87 -15.85
N GLY A 91 -19.27 21.93 -15.28
CA GLY A 91 -18.91 22.91 -14.25
C GLY A 91 -19.47 22.62 -12.86
N SER A 92 -20.43 21.69 -12.71
CA SER A 92 -21.00 21.30 -11.42
C SER A 92 -20.37 20.01 -10.89
N LEU A 93 -20.32 18.94 -11.70
CA LEU A 93 -19.64 17.70 -11.39
C LEU A 93 -18.20 17.72 -11.97
N GLN A 94 -17.31 17.05 -11.25
CA GLN A 94 -15.90 16.92 -11.62
C GLN A 94 -15.46 15.47 -11.64
N GLN A 95 -14.43 15.19 -12.40
CA GLN A 95 -13.79 13.88 -12.42
C GLN A 95 -13.34 13.46 -11.01
N GLY A 96 -13.76 12.27 -10.58
CA GLY A 96 -13.46 11.71 -9.27
C GLY A 96 -14.42 12.13 -8.15
N ASP A 97 -15.52 12.84 -8.45
CA ASP A 97 -16.64 12.97 -7.51
C ASP A 97 -17.33 11.62 -7.31
N TYR A 98 -17.78 11.34 -6.11
CA TYR A 98 -18.65 10.19 -5.82
C TYR A 98 -20.07 10.67 -5.57
N ILE A 99 -21.02 10.27 -6.41
CA ILE A 99 -22.44 10.52 -6.19
C ILE A 99 -22.95 9.44 -5.22
N THR A 100 -23.29 9.86 -4.00
CA THR A 100 -23.68 8.94 -2.91
C THR A 100 -25.18 8.91 -2.65
N SER A 101 -25.91 9.98 -3.02
CA SER A 101 -27.37 9.97 -2.98
C SER A 101 -28.00 10.95 -3.96
N ILE A 102 -29.28 10.70 -4.30
CA ILE A 102 -30.13 11.58 -5.11
C ILE A 102 -31.39 11.87 -4.32
N ASN A 103 -31.72 13.15 -4.11
CA ASN A 103 -32.89 13.59 -3.34
C ASN A 103 -32.97 12.91 -1.96
N GLY A 104 -31.82 12.66 -1.32
CA GLY A 104 -31.70 11.98 -0.02
C GLY A 104 -31.79 10.44 -0.07
N ASN A 105 -32.04 9.83 -1.22
CA ASN A 105 -32.01 8.37 -1.39
C ASN A 105 -30.60 7.90 -1.75
N PRO A 106 -30.00 6.94 -1.02
CA PRO A 106 -28.66 6.41 -1.35
C PRO A 106 -28.59 5.85 -2.76
N VAL A 107 -27.45 6.03 -3.42
CA VAL A 107 -27.11 5.47 -4.74
C VAL A 107 -25.77 4.77 -4.64
N ASN A 108 -25.76 3.47 -4.92
CA ASN A 108 -24.56 2.62 -4.81
C ASN A 108 -24.18 1.92 -6.12
N SER A 109 -25.03 2.05 -7.16
CA SER A 109 -24.76 1.45 -8.46
C SER A 109 -25.17 2.37 -9.62
N LYS A 110 -24.61 2.11 -10.80
CA LYS A 110 -24.97 2.80 -12.05
C LYS A 110 -26.46 2.64 -12.36
N GLU A 111 -26.99 1.45 -12.13
CA GLU A 111 -28.40 1.10 -12.36
C GLU A 111 -29.31 1.92 -11.45
N GLU A 112 -28.97 2.07 -10.16
CA GLU A 112 -29.71 2.91 -9.23
C GLU A 112 -29.66 4.39 -9.62
N LEU A 113 -28.46 4.89 -10.06
CA LEU A 113 -28.31 6.25 -10.58
C LEU A 113 -29.22 6.48 -11.79
N VAL A 114 -29.16 5.61 -12.80
CA VAL A 114 -29.98 5.73 -14.04
C VAL A 114 -31.45 5.70 -13.70
N SER A 115 -31.91 4.74 -12.91
CA SER A 115 -33.32 4.60 -12.51
C SER A 115 -33.82 5.84 -11.75
N SER A 116 -33.01 6.41 -10.87
CA SER A 116 -33.35 7.62 -10.12
C SER A 116 -33.47 8.85 -11.02
N VAL A 117 -32.58 8.97 -12.01
CA VAL A 117 -32.62 10.07 -13.00
C VAL A 117 -33.85 9.95 -13.90
N GLU A 118 -34.19 8.76 -14.35
CA GLU A 118 -35.38 8.54 -15.18
C GLU A 118 -36.68 8.80 -14.39
N ALA A 119 -36.72 8.38 -13.13
CA ALA A 119 -37.87 8.56 -12.27
C ALA A 119 -38.19 10.04 -11.92
N CYS A 120 -37.22 10.95 -12.06
CA CYS A 120 -37.41 12.38 -11.79
C CYS A 120 -38.33 13.08 -12.80
N ALA A 121 -38.59 12.46 -13.97
CA ALA A 121 -39.43 12.99 -15.03
C ALA A 121 -39.12 14.44 -15.43
N GLY A 122 -37.83 14.81 -15.43
CA GLY A 122 -37.32 16.13 -15.78
C GLY A 122 -37.42 17.18 -14.66
N GLN A 123 -37.75 16.78 -13.44
CA GLN A 123 -37.64 17.69 -12.29
C GLN A 123 -36.19 17.83 -11.84
N PRO A 124 -35.82 18.98 -11.22
CA PRO A 124 -34.51 19.17 -10.63
C PRO A 124 -34.18 18.08 -9.61
N LEU A 125 -32.93 17.60 -9.63
CA LEU A 125 -32.37 16.63 -8.71
C LEU A 125 -31.34 17.30 -7.81
N THR A 126 -31.34 16.95 -6.53
CA THR A 126 -30.25 17.26 -5.61
C THR A 126 -29.34 16.03 -5.52
N LEU A 127 -28.13 16.15 -6.03
CA LEU A 127 -27.08 15.15 -5.92
C LEU A 127 -26.25 15.43 -4.67
N HIS A 128 -26.17 14.49 -3.75
CA HIS A 128 -25.18 14.54 -2.68
C HIS A 128 -23.90 13.85 -3.18
N ILE A 129 -22.81 14.59 -3.19
CA ILE A 129 -21.54 14.11 -3.68
C ILE A 129 -20.45 14.21 -2.61
N VAL A 130 -19.41 13.34 -2.73
CA VAL A 130 -18.16 13.46 -2.00
C VAL A 130 -17.07 13.83 -2.99
N ARG A 131 -16.44 14.99 -2.76
CA ARG A 131 -15.31 15.54 -3.53
C ARG A 131 -14.13 15.74 -2.59
N GLU A 132 -13.01 15.04 -2.78
CA GLU A 132 -11.80 15.20 -1.96
C GLU A 132 -12.06 15.14 -0.44
N GLN A 133 -12.97 14.23 -0.02
CA GLN A 133 -13.45 14.02 1.36
C GLN A 133 -14.44 15.10 1.87
N GLU A 134 -14.79 16.09 1.07
CA GLU A 134 -15.82 17.08 1.39
C GLU A 134 -17.17 16.66 0.80
N SER A 135 -18.24 16.77 1.60
CA SER A 135 -19.62 16.51 1.16
C SER A 135 -20.25 17.78 0.60
N LEU A 136 -20.86 17.69 -0.57
CA LEU A 136 -21.46 18.81 -1.27
C LEU A 136 -22.83 18.40 -1.83
N ASP A 137 -23.79 19.32 -1.81
CA ASP A 137 -25.07 19.18 -2.51
C ASP A 137 -25.06 20.00 -3.81
N ILE A 138 -25.37 19.33 -4.92
CA ILE A 138 -25.40 19.93 -6.25
C ILE A 138 -26.80 19.77 -6.83
N SER A 139 -27.42 20.87 -7.22
CA SER A 139 -28.69 20.86 -7.94
C SER A 139 -28.45 20.78 -9.45
N VAL A 140 -29.03 19.76 -10.11
CA VAL A 140 -28.94 19.56 -11.56
C VAL A 140 -30.33 19.33 -12.15
N LEU A 141 -30.52 19.80 -13.39
CA LEU A 141 -31.74 19.58 -14.16
C LEU A 141 -31.45 18.56 -15.26
N PRO A 142 -31.95 17.30 -15.15
CA PRO A 142 -31.79 16.31 -16.22
C PRO A 142 -32.49 16.76 -17.51
N ILE A 143 -31.91 16.40 -18.65
CA ILE A 143 -32.48 16.70 -19.96
C ILE A 143 -32.81 15.43 -20.73
N GLN A 144 -33.81 15.50 -21.61
CA GLN A 144 -34.15 14.40 -22.49
C GLN A 144 -33.16 14.31 -23.67
N ASP A 145 -32.66 13.11 -23.91
CA ASP A 145 -31.90 12.77 -25.11
C ASP A 145 -32.86 12.58 -26.30
N THR A 146 -32.31 12.26 -27.48
CA THR A 146 -33.08 12.02 -28.71
C THR A 146 -34.03 10.83 -28.62
N SER A 147 -33.87 9.94 -27.62
CA SER A 147 -34.74 8.81 -27.36
C SER A 147 -35.90 9.14 -26.40
N GLY A 148 -35.90 10.34 -25.81
CA GLY A 148 -36.85 10.76 -24.79
C GLY A 148 -36.45 10.34 -23.36
N THR A 149 -35.25 9.81 -23.16
CA THR A 149 -34.74 9.36 -21.86
C THR A 149 -34.04 10.52 -21.14
N TYR A 150 -34.35 10.71 -19.84
CA TYR A 150 -33.67 11.73 -19.02
C TYR A 150 -32.23 11.33 -18.68
N ARG A 151 -31.29 12.26 -18.88
CA ARG A 151 -29.85 12.07 -18.68
C ARG A 151 -29.22 13.21 -17.91
N LEU A 152 -28.14 12.91 -17.20
CA LEU A 152 -27.26 13.89 -16.54
C LEU A 152 -26.07 14.34 -17.40
N GLY A 153 -25.73 13.59 -18.45
CA GLY A 153 -24.53 13.87 -19.25
C GLY A 153 -23.25 13.60 -18.48
N VAL A 154 -23.14 12.42 -17.85
CA VAL A 154 -21.95 11.97 -17.13
C VAL A 154 -21.61 10.52 -17.49
N TRP A 155 -20.33 10.22 -17.57
CA TRP A 155 -19.82 8.87 -17.55
C TRP A 155 -19.41 8.50 -16.14
N VAL A 156 -19.83 7.34 -15.69
CA VAL A 156 -19.67 6.93 -14.29
C VAL A 156 -19.19 5.48 -14.17
N LYS A 157 -18.59 5.16 -13.02
CA LYS A 157 -18.22 3.81 -12.59
C LYS A 157 -18.69 3.56 -11.17
N ASP A 158 -18.99 2.33 -10.84
CA ASP A 158 -19.37 1.88 -9.51
C ASP A 158 -18.53 0.70 -9.02
N ASP A 159 -17.62 0.21 -9.86
CA ASP A 159 -16.67 -0.85 -9.52
C ASP A 159 -15.30 -0.67 -10.18
N VAL A 160 -14.31 -1.38 -9.62
CA VAL A 160 -12.99 -1.57 -10.21
C VAL A 160 -12.57 -3.04 -10.07
N GLN A 161 -11.87 -3.54 -11.09
CA GLN A 161 -11.42 -4.92 -11.16
C GLN A 161 -9.97 -4.99 -11.62
N GLY A 162 -9.26 -6.04 -11.17
CA GLY A 162 -7.89 -6.24 -11.60
C GLY A 162 -7.28 -7.55 -11.09
N ILE A 163 -6.09 -7.87 -11.59
CA ILE A 163 -5.27 -8.97 -11.11
C ILE A 163 -4.07 -8.37 -10.38
N GLY A 164 -3.84 -8.84 -9.15
CA GLY A 164 -2.71 -8.49 -8.34
C GLY A 164 -2.16 -9.70 -7.59
N THR A 165 -1.25 -9.49 -6.67
CA THR A 165 -0.67 -10.58 -5.87
C THR A 165 -1.03 -10.42 -4.39
N LEU A 166 -1.50 -11.49 -3.77
CA LEU A 166 -1.68 -11.58 -2.34
C LEU A 166 -0.32 -11.64 -1.66
N THR A 167 -0.02 -10.69 -0.78
CA THR A 167 1.29 -10.54 -0.17
C THR A 167 1.44 -11.47 1.03
N TYR A 168 0.58 -11.32 2.01
CA TYR A 168 0.64 -12.12 3.24
C TYR A 168 -0.75 -12.34 3.83
N ILE A 169 -0.81 -13.32 4.72
CA ILE A 169 -1.94 -13.56 5.63
C ILE A 169 -1.37 -13.66 7.04
N SER A 170 -1.95 -12.97 8.01
CA SER A 170 -1.61 -13.09 9.42
C SER A 170 -2.26 -14.32 10.08
N GLU A 171 -1.81 -14.69 11.28
CA GLU A 171 -2.34 -15.86 12.00
C GLU A 171 -3.84 -15.76 12.28
N ASP A 172 -4.35 -14.56 12.53
CA ASP A 172 -5.77 -14.28 12.79
C ASP A 172 -6.63 -14.20 11.52
N GLY A 173 -5.99 -14.24 10.32
CA GLY A 173 -6.66 -14.31 9.04
C GLY A 173 -6.87 -12.95 8.37
N HIS A 174 -6.21 -11.90 8.84
CA HIS A 174 -6.12 -10.66 8.08
C HIS A 174 -5.12 -10.82 6.94
N PHE A 175 -5.36 -10.16 5.81
CA PHE A 175 -4.43 -10.17 4.69
C PHE A 175 -4.04 -8.77 4.24
N GLY A 176 -2.84 -8.66 3.67
CA GLY A 176 -2.40 -7.52 2.87
C GLY A 176 -2.01 -7.95 1.46
N ALA A 177 -2.30 -7.11 0.48
CA ALA A 177 -1.99 -7.37 -0.93
C ALA A 177 -1.54 -6.09 -1.66
N LEU A 178 -0.87 -6.24 -2.80
CA LEU A 178 -0.42 -5.20 -3.74
C LEU A 178 0.75 -4.33 -3.27
N GLY A 179 0.78 -3.88 -2.01
CA GLY A 179 1.80 -2.94 -1.52
C GLY A 179 1.65 -1.49 -2.01
N HIS A 180 0.58 -1.18 -2.73
CA HIS A 180 0.21 0.15 -3.20
C HIS A 180 -1.31 0.28 -3.34
N PRO A 181 -1.88 1.51 -3.39
CA PRO A 181 -3.31 1.70 -3.57
C PRO A 181 -3.79 1.22 -4.94
N ILE A 182 -5.06 0.86 -5.01
CA ILE A 182 -5.77 0.78 -6.28
C ILE A 182 -6.29 2.17 -6.61
N ASN A 183 -5.79 2.70 -7.71
CA ASN A 183 -6.28 3.94 -8.29
C ASN A 183 -7.15 3.62 -9.50
N ASP A 184 -8.19 4.40 -9.71
CA ASP A 184 -8.98 4.33 -10.93
C ASP A 184 -8.14 4.80 -12.13
N SER A 185 -8.21 4.07 -13.24
CA SER A 185 -7.37 4.31 -14.41
C SER A 185 -7.70 5.61 -15.16
N ASP A 186 -8.94 6.10 -15.06
CA ASP A 186 -9.39 7.28 -15.79
C ASP A 186 -9.17 8.56 -14.98
N THR A 187 -9.38 8.47 -13.66
CA THR A 187 -9.26 9.63 -12.77
C THR A 187 -7.88 9.76 -12.13
N GLY A 188 -7.12 8.64 -12.05
CA GLY A 188 -5.87 8.56 -11.31
C GLY A 188 -6.04 8.65 -9.78
N LYS A 189 -7.26 8.81 -9.28
CA LYS A 189 -7.55 8.95 -7.84
C LYS A 189 -7.68 7.58 -7.18
N ARG A 190 -7.30 7.50 -5.88
CA ARG A 190 -7.49 6.30 -5.09
C ARG A 190 -8.97 5.98 -4.94
N VAL A 191 -9.33 4.72 -5.20
CA VAL A 191 -10.72 4.26 -5.13
C VAL A 191 -11.17 4.15 -3.67
N SER A 192 -12.29 4.78 -3.34
CA SER A 192 -12.99 4.59 -2.05
C SER A 192 -13.79 3.30 -2.09
N VAL A 193 -13.56 2.40 -1.13
CA VAL A 193 -14.11 1.04 -1.12
C VAL A 193 -15.32 0.98 -0.22
N ARG A 194 -16.48 0.63 -0.77
CA ARG A 194 -17.68 0.27 -0.01
C ARG A 194 -17.64 -1.19 0.42
N LYS A 195 -17.32 -2.05 -0.52
CA LYS A 195 -17.14 -3.48 -0.29
C LYS A 195 -16.27 -4.06 -1.41
N GLY A 196 -15.55 -5.15 -1.12
CA GLY A 196 -14.77 -5.82 -2.14
C GLY A 196 -14.51 -7.27 -1.81
N GLY A 197 -13.99 -8.01 -2.80
CA GLY A 197 -13.65 -9.42 -2.68
C GLY A 197 -12.36 -9.78 -3.40
N LEU A 198 -11.62 -10.71 -2.80
CA LEU A 198 -10.56 -11.46 -3.45
C LEU A 198 -11.14 -12.77 -3.99
N TYR A 199 -10.73 -13.12 -5.19
CA TYR A 199 -11.15 -14.33 -5.91
C TYR A 199 -9.94 -15.06 -6.48
N GLU A 200 -10.10 -16.35 -6.78
CA GLU A 200 -9.11 -17.05 -7.57
C GLU A 200 -9.03 -16.44 -8.97
N SER A 201 -7.81 -16.34 -9.47
CA SER A 201 -7.55 -15.94 -10.85
C SER A 201 -6.79 -17.03 -11.59
N GLN A 202 -7.13 -17.22 -12.87
CA GLN A 202 -6.45 -18.15 -13.76
C GLN A 202 -5.60 -17.36 -14.74
N ILE A 203 -4.28 -17.37 -14.57
CA ILE A 203 -3.37 -16.73 -15.50
C ILE A 203 -3.32 -17.57 -16.78
N GLN A 204 -3.76 -16.98 -17.90
CA GLN A 204 -3.81 -17.61 -19.20
C GLN A 204 -2.53 -17.38 -20.01
N MET A 205 -1.93 -16.20 -19.83
CA MET A 205 -0.76 -15.77 -20.59
C MET A 205 0.08 -14.77 -19.79
N ILE A 206 1.37 -14.78 -20.05
CA ILE A 206 2.32 -13.76 -19.57
C ILE A 206 2.78 -12.94 -20.76
N ILE A 207 2.51 -11.64 -20.73
CA ILE A 207 3.11 -10.68 -21.67
C ILE A 207 4.44 -10.24 -21.10
N ARG A 208 5.54 -10.53 -21.82
CA ARG A 208 6.89 -10.15 -21.35
C ARG A 208 7.09 -8.63 -21.37
N GLY A 209 7.71 -8.14 -20.28
CA GLY A 209 8.20 -6.77 -20.21
C GLY A 209 9.38 -6.52 -21.14
N LYS A 210 9.47 -5.29 -21.64
CA LYS A 210 10.58 -4.74 -22.43
C LYS A 210 10.81 -3.30 -22.00
N ASN A 211 11.99 -2.77 -22.30
CA ASN A 211 12.27 -1.35 -22.06
C ASN A 211 11.18 -0.48 -22.70
N GLY A 212 10.59 0.41 -21.92
CA GLY A 212 9.50 1.30 -22.32
C GLY A 212 8.10 0.66 -22.36
N THR A 213 7.99 -0.67 -22.18
CA THR A 213 6.71 -1.37 -22.20
C THR A 213 6.69 -2.44 -21.10
N PRO A 214 6.11 -2.15 -19.93
CA PRO A 214 5.94 -3.15 -18.87
C PRO A 214 5.11 -4.34 -19.38
N GLY A 215 5.49 -5.55 -18.97
CA GLY A 215 4.70 -6.74 -19.22
C GLY A 215 3.50 -6.85 -18.27
N SER A 216 2.69 -7.91 -18.44
CA SER A 216 1.54 -8.15 -17.58
C SER A 216 1.16 -9.62 -17.48
N PHE A 217 0.53 -10.00 -16.37
CA PHE A 217 -0.33 -11.16 -16.32
C PHE A 217 -1.61 -10.88 -17.08
N CYS A 218 -2.02 -11.82 -17.94
CA CYS A 218 -3.33 -11.83 -18.59
C CYS A 218 -4.09 -13.07 -18.12
N GLY A 219 -5.26 -12.89 -17.57
CA GLY A 219 -6.03 -14.00 -16.99
C GLY A 219 -7.50 -13.67 -16.82
N ILE A 220 -8.21 -14.62 -16.24
CA ILE A 220 -9.63 -14.56 -15.95
C ILE A 220 -9.81 -14.56 -14.44
N ILE A 221 -10.68 -13.70 -13.94
CA ILE A 221 -11.12 -13.71 -12.54
C ILE A 221 -12.40 -14.55 -12.47
N CYS A 222 -12.41 -15.55 -11.60
CA CYS A 222 -13.56 -16.42 -11.42
C CYS A 222 -14.44 -15.89 -10.30
N TYR A 223 -15.51 -15.18 -10.63
CA TYR A 223 -16.46 -14.60 -9.65
C TYR A 223 -17.49 -15.65 -9.21
N ASP A 224 -17.07 -16.58 -8.37
CA ASP A 224 -17.92 -17.62 -7.80
C ASP A 224 -17.68 -17.77 -6.31
N THR A 225 -18.67 -18.26 -5.55
CA THR A 225 -18.53 -18.49 -4.12
C THR A 225 -17.48 -19.54 -3.78
N SER A 226 -17.27 -20.49 -4.68
CA SER A 226 -16.25 -21.55 -4.55
C SER A 226 -14.82 -21.06 -4.77
N THR A 227 -14.65 -19.89 -5.40
CA THR A 227 -13.37 -19.25 -5.70
C THR A 227 -13.13 -18.01 -4.85
N PHE A 228 -14.06 -17.67 -3.95
CA PHE A 228 -13.98 -16.53 -3.07
C PHE A 228 -12.94 -16.74 -1.97
N LEU A 229 -11.90 -15.90 -1.97
CA LEU A 229 -10.75 -16.02 -1.06
C LEU A 229 -10.84 -15.11 0.17
N GLY A 230 -11.60 -14.01 0.09
CA GLY A 230 -11.74 -13.10 1.22
C GLY A 230 -12.42 -11.78 0.88
N ASN A 231 -12.81 -11.04 1.93
CA ASN A 231 -13.41 -9.70 1.81
C ASN A 231 -12.33 -8.64 1.85
N ILE A 232 -12.41 -7.63 0.96
CA ILE A 232 -11.63 -6.39 1.02
C ILE A 232 -12.48 -5.34 1.70
N TYR A 233 -11.93 -4.64 2.70
CA TYR A 233 -12.59 -3.53 3.39
C TYR A 233 -11.78 -2.22 3.35
N GLU A 234 -10.50 -2.26 2.98
CA GLU A 234 -9.65 -1.07 2.90
C GLU A 234 -8.79 -1.03 1.64
N ASN A 235 -8.64 0.18 1.09
CA ASN A 235 -7.69 0.52 0.04
C ASN A 235 -6.87 1.72 0.53
N THR A 236 -5.65 1.45 1.01
CA THR A 236 -4.76 2.43 1.64
C THR A 236 -3.60 2.81 0.73
N SER A 237 -2.73 3.71 1.17
CA SER A 237 -1.48 4.02 0.46
C SER A 237 -0.49 2.86 0.41
N CYS A 238 -0.64 1.87 1.30
CA CYS A 238 0.27 0.73 1.46
C CYS A 238 -0.29 -0.58 0.88
N GLY A 239 -1.49 -0.57 0.30
CA GLY A 239 -2.11 -1.75 -0.28
C GLY A 239 -3.60 -1.87 -0.01
N ILE A 240 -4.15 -3.04 -0.33
CA ILE A 240 -5.51 -3.44 0.03
C ILE A 240 -5.49 -4.45 1.16
N TYR A 241 -6.47 -4.37 2.04
CA TYR A 241 -6.54 -5.17 3.26
C TYR A 241 -7.93 -5.75 3.47
N GLY A 242 -7.96 -6.88 4.18
CA GLY A 242 -9.20 -7.58 4.42
C GLY A 242 -9.05 -8.84 5.26
N ASN A 243 -10.10 -9.66 5.26
CA ASN A 243 -10.14 -10.94 5.96
C ASN A 243 -10.30 -12.08 4.97
N VAL A 244 -9.51 -13.13 5.17
CA VAL A 244 -9.61 -14.34 4.33
C VAL A 244 -10.86 -15.16 4.66
N SER A 245 -11.39 -15.85 3.65
CA SER A 245 -12.50 -16.79 3.77
C SER A 245 -12.06 -18.08 4.48
N ALA A 246 -13.03 -18.90 4.90
CA ALA A 246 -12.75 -20.25 5.45
C ALA A 246 -11.99 -21.13 4.45
N LEU A 247 -12.33 -21.06 3.16
CA LEU A 247 -11.64 -21.76 2.09
C LEU A 247 -10.14 -21.41 2.05
N MET A 248 -9.81 -20.13 2.20
CA MET A 248 -8.42 -19.69 2.20
C MET A 248 -7.67 -20.13 3.45
N LYS A 249 -8.32 -20.11 4.61
CA LYS A 249 -7.73 -20.64 5.87
C LYS A 249 -7.34 -22.10 5.74
N GLU A 250 -8.14 -22.94 5.10
CA GLU A 250 -7.81 -24.35 4.86
C GLU A 250 -6.59 -24.53 3.96
N LYS A 251 -6.42 -23.66 2.94
CA LYS A 251 -5.23 -23.68 2.07
C LYS A 251 -3.95 -23.32 2.84
N LEU A 252 -4.04 -22.47 3.87
CA LEU A 252 -2.89 -22.05 4.68
C LEU A 252 -2.32 -23.13 5.60
N VAL A 253 -3.09 -24.16 5.95
CA VAL A 253 -2.65 -25.23 6.88
C VAL A 253 -1.32 -25.89 6.46
N ARG A 254 -0.95 -25.79 5.19
CA ARG A 254 0.30 -26.33 4.63
C ARG A 254 1.43 -25.30 4.52
N SER A 255 1.20 -24.03 4.85
CA SER A 255 2.17 -22.96 4.75
C SER A 255 2.91 -22.77 6.07
N ALA A 256 4.16 -22.32 6.03
CA ALA A 256 4.93 -22.02 7.22
C ALA A 256 4.85 -20.52 7.54
N LEU A 257 4.63 -20.21 8.82
CA LEU A 257 4.77 -18.86 9.35
C LEU A 257 6.22 -18.37 9.17
N MET A 258 6.35 -17.11 8.82
CA MET A 258 7.63 -16.44 8.64
C MET A 258 7.64 -15.15 9.43
N GLN A 259 8.73 -14.88 10.14
CA GLN A 259 8.95 -13.60 10.82
C GLN A 259 9.00 -12.47 9.80
N THR A 260 8.41 -11.33 10.11
CA THR A 260 8.61 -10.10 9.33
C THR A 260 9.81 -9.30 9.86
N ALA A 261 10.41 -8.47 9.02
CA ALA A 261 11.58 -7.68 9.36
C ALA A 261 11.22 -6.21 9.63
N HIS A 262 11.95 -5.57 10.55
CA HIS A 262 11.98 -4.12 10.64
C HIS A 262 12.70 -3.51 9.43
N LYS A 263 12.41 -2.25 9.10
CA LYS A 263 13.04 -1.52 7.97
C LYS A 263 14.56 -1.50 8.05
N GLU A 264 15.10 -1.36 9.26
CA GLU A 264 16.54 -1.30 9.55
C GLU A 264 17.27 -2.63 9.31
N GLU A 265 16.53 -3.74 9.27
CA GLU A 265 17.10 -5.06 9.00
C GLU A 265 17.27 -5.31 7.49
N VAL A 266 16.62 -4.51 6.64
CA VAL A 266 16.69 -4.65 5.18
C VAL A 266 17.98 -4.04 4.66
N VAL A 267 18.84 -4.86 4.06
CA VAL A 267 20.16 -4.45 3.57
C VAL A 267 20.33 -4.74 2.09
N CYS A 268 21.18 -3.97 1.41
CA CYS A 268 21.54 -4.25 0.02
C CYS A 268 22.16 -5.64 -0.13
N GLY A 269 21.91 -6.31 -1.25
CA GLY A 269 22.41 -7.65 -1.57
C GLY A 269 21.29 -8.64 -1.86
N LYS A 270 21.62 -9.93 -1.78
CA LYS A 270 20.76 -11.04 -2.16
C LYS A 270 19.45 -11.10 -1.34
N ALA A 271 18.35 -11.28 -2.06
CA ALA A 271 17.02 -11.54 -1.52
C ALA A 271 16.24 -12.44 -2.50
N PHE A 272 15.00 -12.78 -2.15
CA PHE A 272 14.13 -13.59 -2.98
C PHE A 272 12.79 -12.91 -3.17
N LEU A 273 12.25 -12.99 -4.38
CA LEU A 273 10.92 -12.58 -4.76
C LEU A 273 10.05 -13.82 -4.90
N ARG A 274 8.97 -13.92 -4.13
CA ARG A 274 8.02 -15.04 -4.22
C ARG A 274 6.88 -14.69 -5.15
N CYS A 275 6.73 -15.45 -6.25
CA CYS A 275 5.61 -15.25 -7.19
C CYS A 275 5.30 -16.54 -7.97
N ALA A 276 4.08 -16.60 -8.54
CA ALA A 276 3.53 -17.80 -9.17
C ALA A 276 3.56 -17.72 -10.72
N VAL A 277 4.70 -17.43 -11.31
CA VAL A 277 4.84 -17.40 -12.79
C VAL A 277 4.80 -18.79 -13.43
N ASN A 278 4.86 -19.86 -12.64
CA ASN A 278 4.77 -21.25 -13.06
C ASN A 278 3.53 -21.97 -12.51
N GLY A 279 2.51 -21.22 -12.08
CA GLY A 279 1.29 -21.75 -11.47
C GLY A 279 1.34 -21.71 -9.95
N GLU A 280 2.41 -22.17 -9.32
CA GLU A 280 2.59 -22.15 -7.87
C GLU A 280 3.64 -21.14 -7.45
N PRO A 281 3.50 -20.48 -6.26
CA PRO A 281 4.49 -19.55 -5.73
C PRO A 281 5.86 -20.22 -5.54
N GLN A 282 6.88 -19.60 -6.10
CA GLN A 282 8.28 -20.01 -5.99
C GLN A 282 9.15 -18.78 -5.67
N ASP A 283 10.30 -19.03 -5.05
CA ASP A 283 11.25 -18.00 -4.69
C ASP A 283 12.27 -17.81 -5.83
N TYR A 284 12.30 -16.60 -6.41
CA TYR A 284 13.22 -16.20 -7.48
C TYR A 284 14.25 -15.23 -6.94
N GLU A 285 15.51 -15.38 -7.36
CA GLU A 285 16.61 -14.54 -6.87
C GLU A 285 16.47 -13.10 -7.37
N VAL A 286 16.60 -12.17 -6.42
CA VAL A 286 16.69 -10.72 -6.69
C VAL A 286 17.81 -10.11 -5.87
N GLU A 287 18.24 -8.93 -6.25
CA GLU A 287 19.21 -8.12 -5.49
C GLU A 287 18.52 -6.84 -4.99
N ILE A 288 18.65 -6.53 -3.71
CA ILE A 288 18.29 -5.23 -3.16
C ILE A 288 19.42 -4.28 -3.53
N ILE A 289 19.13 -3.34 -4.43
CA ILE A 289 20.14 -2.43 -4.99
C ILE A 289 20.20 -1.08 -4.26
N LYS A 290 19.13 -0.72 -3.53
CA LYS A 290 19.06 0.50 -2.76
C LYS A 290 18.01 0.38 -1.66
N THR A 291 18.33 0.82 -0.45
CA THR A 291 17.40 0.97 0.67
C THR A 291 17.09 2.46 0.88
N GLN A 292 15.89 2.78 1.38
CA GLN A 292 15.39 4.15 1.64
C GLN A 292 15.53 5.09 0.41
N PRO A 293 14.96 4.77 -0.75
CA PRO A 293 15.08 5.61 -1.94
C PRO A 293 14.20 6.86 -1.82
N GLY A 294 14.77 7.98 -1.37
CA GLY A 294 14.14 9.31 -1.44
C GLY A 294 12.78 9.42 -0.74
N SER A 295 11.84 10.17 -1.34
CA SER A 295 10.52 10.48 -0.79
C SER A 295 9.50 9.33 -0.86
N THR A 296 9.81 8.22 -1.51
CA THR A 296 8.87 7.11 -1.72
C THR A 296 8.80 6.13 -0.55
N GLY A 297 9.72 6.24 0.42
CA GLY A 297 9.66 5.45 1.66
C GLY A 297 9.90 3.95 1.54
N GLY A 298 10.33 3.43 0.38
CA GLY A 298 10.56 2.00 0.15
C GLY A 298 12.02 1.66 -0.19
N PHE A 299 12.23 0.55 -0.88
CA PHE A 299 13.54 0.13 -1.38
C PHE A 299 13.47 -0.30 -2.85
N GLN A 300 14.62 -0.47 -3.49
CA GLN A 300 14.69 -0.86 -4.90
C GLN A 300 15.33 -2.24 -5.04
N ILE A 301 14.78 -3.02 -5.98
CA ILE A 301 15.25 -4.35 -6.30
C ILE A 301 15.61 -4.48 -7.77
N CYS A 302 16.50 -5.44 -8.08
CA CYS A 302 16.83 -5.90 -9.42
C CYS A 302 16.62 -7.42 -9.49
N VAL A 303 15.87 -7.89 -10.47
CA VAL A 303 15.67 -9.33 -10.73
C VAL A 303 16.97 -9.89 -11.34
N THR A 304 17.54 -10.91 -10.71
CA THR A 304 18.76 -11.60 -11.15
C THR A 304 18.49 -13.04 -11.58
N ASP A 305 17.34 -13.60 -11.21
CA ASP A 305 16.93 -14.95 -11.55
C ASP A 305 16.73 -15.12 -13.06
N LYS A 306 17.47 -16.07 -13.66
CA LYS A 306 17.45 -16.30 -15.11
C LYS A 306 16.12 -16.80 -15.61
N LEU A 307 15.44 -17.70 -14.84
CA LEU A 307 14.17 -18.28 -15.24
C LEU A 307 13.05 -17.22 -15.22
N LEU A 308 13.03 -16.37 -14.19
CA LEU A 308 12.09 -15.27 -14.09
C LEU A 308 12.31 -14.27 -15.25
N LEU A 309 13.56 -13.87 -15.51
CA LEU A 309 13.91 -12.97 -16.62
C LEU A 309 13.55 -13.56 -17.98
N GLU A 310 13.76 -14.85 -18.20
CA GLU A 310 13.37 -15.53 -19.44
C GLU A 310 11.87 -15.50 -19.64
N LYS A 311 11.07 -15.76 -18.60
CA LYS A 311 9.61 -15.84 -18.69
C LYS A 311 8.92 -14.48 -18.77
N THR A 312 9.33 -13.54 -17.94
CA THR A 312 8.63 -12.27 -17.75
C THR A 312 9.36 -11.06 -18.29
N GLY A 313 10.67 -11.17 -18.53
CA GLY A 313 11.54 -10.04 -18.88
C GLY A 313 11.86 -9.12 -17.68
N GLY A 314 11.43 -9.49 -16.47
CA GLY A 314 11.59 -8.73 -15.23
C GLY A 314 10.29 -8.68 -14.42
N ILE A 315 10.07 -7.58 -13.72
CA ILE A 315 8.83 -7.32 -12.97
C ILE A 315 7.74 -6.90 -13.96
N ILE A 316 6.55 -7.50 -13.85
CA ILE A 316 5.42 -7.25 -14.74
C ILE A 316 4.17 -6.83 -13.93
N GLN A 317 3.19 -6.21 -14.59
CA GLN A 317 1.90 -5.89 -14.00
C GLN A 317 1.19 -7.17 -13.52
N GLY A 318 0.65 -7.11 -12.31
CA GLY A 318 0.10 -8.26 -11.59
C GLY A 318 1.07 -8.87 -10.57
N MET A 319 2.37 -8.59 -10.64
CA MET A 319 3.35 -8.99 -9.61
C MET A 319 3.38 -8.01 -8.42
N SER A 320 2.68 -6.88 -8.47
CA SER A 320 2.51 -5.99 -7.32
C SER A 320 1.92 -6.75 -6.14
N GLY A 321 2.57 -6.68 -4.98
CA GLY A 321 2.25 -7.48 -3.80
C GLY A 321 3.08 -8.76 -3.66
N SER A 322 3.89 -9.16 -4.65
CA SER A 322 4.77 -10.32 -4.51
C SER A 322 5.72 -10.15 -3.32
N PRO A 323 5.69 -11.04 -2.30
CA PRO A 323 6.50 -10.88 -1.11
C PRO A 323 8.00 -10.98 -1.40
N LEU A 324 8.77 -10.19 -0.68
CA LEU A 324 10.23 -10.20 -0.71
C LEU A 324 10.78 -10.79 0.58
N ILE A 325 11.76 -11.67 0.45
CA ILE A 325 12.31 -12.46 1.55
C ILE A 325 13.83 -12.26 1.58
N GLN A 326 14.36 -11.91 2.75
CA GLN A 326 15.79 -11.80 3.00
C GLN A 326 16.11 -12.42 4.37
N ASN A 327 17.18 -13.20 4.46
CA ASN A 327 17.64 -13.82 5.71
C ASN A 327 16.54 -14.61 6.46
N GLY A 328 15.60 -15.25 5.71
CA GLY A 328 14.50 -16.04 6.28
C GLY A 328 13.37 -15.22 6.87
N LYS A 329 13.32 -13.89 6.62
CA LYS A 329 12.26 -12.98 7.04
C LYS A 329 11.57 -12.37 5.82
N MET A 330 10.26 -12.12 5.92
CA MET A 330 9.56 -11.29 4.94
C MET A 330 9.90 -9.83 5.20
N ILE A 331 10.52 -9.18 4.21
CA ILE A 331 11.02 -7.80 4.31
C ILE A 331 10.10 -6.77 3.66
N GLY A 332 9.16 -7.20 2.84
CA GLY A 332 8.26 -6.32 2.12
C GLY A 332 7.61 -6.96 0.90
N ALA A 333 7.15 -6.13 -0.02
CA ALA A 333 6.51 -6.55 -1.25
C ALA A 333 6.87 -5.65 -2.43
N VAL A 334 6.88 -6.21 -3.63
CA VAL A 334 7.02 -5.44 -4.88
C VAL A 334 5.83 -4.51 -5.05
N THR A 335 6.07 -3.29 -5.49
CA THR A 335 5.02 -2.31 -5.78
C THR A 335 4.96 -1.92 -7.26
N HIS A 336 6.01 -1.35 -7.79
CA HIS A 336 6.04 -0.79 -9.15
C HIS A 336 7.28 -1.24 -9.91
N VAL A 337 7.11 -1.48 -11.21
CA VAL A 337 8.22 -1.75 -12.15
C VAL A 337 8.79 -0.42 -12.68
N PHE A 338 10.08 -0.41 -13.01
CA PHE A 338 10.68 0.70 -13.76
C PHE A 338 10.31 0.56 -15.24
N VAL A 339 9.60 1.52 -15.79
CA VAL A 339 9.15 1.49 -17.19
C VAL A 339 10.31 1.29 -18.17
N ASN A 340 11.44 1.97 -17.93
CA ASN A 340 12.61 1.94 -18.80
C ASN A 340 13.58 0.78 -18.52
N ASP A 341 13.34 0.00 -17.46
CA ASP A 341 14.16 -1.17 -17.11
C ASP A 341 13.33 -2.17 -16.28
N PRO A 342 12.55 -3.04 -16.91
CA PRO A 342 11.68 -3.97 -16.20
C PRO A 342 12.41 -4.95 -15.27
N THR A 343 13.73 -5.09 -15.39
CA THR A 343 14.48 -5.90 -14.43
C THR A 343 14.53 -5.28 -13.05
N LYS A 344 14.18 -3.98 -12.91
CA LYS A 344 14.17 -3.23 -11.65
C LYS A 344 12.79 -2.79 -11.24
N GLY A 345 12.61 -2.59 -9.94
CA GLY A 345 11.37 -2.07 -9.39
C GLY A 345 11.51 -1.53 -7.99
N TYR A 346 10.42 -0.93 -7.54
CA TYR A 346 10.25 -0.48 -6.16
C TYR A 346 9.57 -1.55 -5.33
N ALA A 347 9.85 -1.50 -4.03
CA ALA A 347 9.23 -2.33 -3.02
C ALA A 347 8.88 -1.50 -1.79
N ILE A 348 7.82 -1.89 -1.09
CA ILE A 348 7.41 -1.36 0.21
C ILE A 348 7.96 -2.26 1.31
N TYR A 349 8.29 -1.69 2.49
CA TYR A 349 8.68 -2.48 3.65
C TYR A 349 7.49 -3.23 4.24
N ALA A 350 7.73 -4.43 4.78
CA ALA A 350 6.72 -5.22 5.50
C ALA A 350 6.14 -4.43 6.67
N GLU A 351 6.98 -3.70 7.39
CA GLU A 351 6.58 -2.86 8.52
C GLU A 351 5.56 -1.77 8.11
N ASP A 352 5.69 -1.15 6.92
CA ASP A 352 4.72 -0.17 6.43
C ASP A 352 3.38 -0.81 6.06
N MET A 353 3.41 -2.04 5.51
CA MET A 353 2.18 -2.76 5.19
C MET A 353 1.44 -3.27 6.44
N LEU A 354 2.16 -3.53 7.53
CA LEU A 354 1.57 -4.04 8.78
C LEU A 354 1.07 -2.94 9.71
N ASN A 355 1.55 -1.70 9.54
CA ASN A 355 1.21 -0.52 10.35
C ASN A 355 0.29 0.48 9.61
N HIS A 356 -0.48 0.01 8.62
CA HIS A 356 -1.36 0.87 7.81
C HIS A 356 -2.54 1.44 8.58
#